data_59c9b737e16bf9ab65385574d068df57
#
_entry.id   59c9b737e16bf9ab65385574d068df57
#
_cell.length_a   1.000
_cell.length_b   1.000
_cell.length_c   1.000
_cell.angle_alpha   90.00
_cell.angle_beta   90.00
_cell.angle_gamma   90.00
#
_symmetry.space_group_name_H-M   'P 1'
#
loop_
_entity.id
_entity.type
_entity.pdbx_description
1 polymer ?
#
loop_
_entity_poly.entity_id
_entity_poly.type
_entity_poly.pdbx_seq_one_letter_code
_entity_poly.pdbx_strand_id
1 'polypeptide(L)'
;MLKYNIQISFLILLVLLLSVIAGYSQSTLVADCFSIIGNHKPIDNYKLNHCEHIPYRHIASAPVLPDSTDVRHHERKSFWRAGAETIGFNVGLWAFDRYVLKGHYAYISWNTIKENFKHGFEWDDDHLHTNMFDHPYNGSIFFNAGRSNGFNFWQSELFAIGGSAMWEMFMEREYPSTNDIIATPIGGAALGEVLYRTSDLILDDRSSGGERFGREFAAFLVDPMKGINRIVTGAAWKKRTTSGRRFGIPPISVELSLGGKYLSLIENDEGSRAGATAEINIEYGDKFAETTKAPYDYFSFLMELQGIKSQPLLSRVEIIGRLLSKEIVDKKGLNLNVGLYQHFDYFDSDTIRPERNAIYFPCSVPYKMGTPASVGGGAMMKYSPSRLVSFDGYVHFNGVILAGVLTDFYRDYHRNYNWGSGYSIKAGLNWALSNDRLSVRLANQYYKIYTWNGYDANYDWSLTPEGKPVDVQGDASHTSFNHLESSVNCRLWKHLYLTGGIDYYSRRTEYTNMSIKMGNTIVSSPIMRSKQLGFHLMLTYKL
;
A
#
# COMPACT_ATOMS: atom_id res chain seq x y z
N MET A 1 24.78 2.76 -0.40
CA MET A 1 24.74 1.39 0.16
C MET A 1 23.45 1.10 0.94
N LEU A 2 22.89 2.05 1.68
CA LEU A 2 21.65 1.84 2.45
C LEU A 2 20.41 1.59 1.59
N LYS A 3 20.25 2.31 0.46
CA LYS A 3 19.16 2.09 -0.50
C LYS A 3 19.01 0.63 -0.96
N TYR A 4 20.11 -0.12 -1.03
CA TYR A 4 20.09 -1.54 -1.42
C TYR A 4 19.68 -2.47 -0.27
N ASN A 5 19.96 -2.11 0.98
CA ASN A 5 19.69 -3.00 2.11
C ASN A 5 18.22 -3.03 2.49
N ILE A 6 17.50 -1.91 2.46
CA ILE A 6 16.05 -1.85 2.72
C ILE A 6 15.30 -2.54 1.58
N GLN A 7 15.69 -2.29 0.33
CA GLN A 7 15.13 -2.95 -0.84
C GLN A 7 15.37 -4.46 -0.85
N ILE A 8 16.54 -4.92 -0.43
CA ILE A 8 16.86 -6.35 -0.31
C ILE A 8 16.06 -6.97 0.84
N SER A 9 15.95 -6.31 1.98
CA SER A 9 15.14 -6.81 3.10
C SER A 9 13.67 -6.94 2.73
N PHE A 10 13.14 -5.99 1.96
CA PHE A 10 11.77 -6.02 1.46
C PHE A 10 11.57 -7.12 0.40
N LEU A 11 12.54 -7.34 -0.47
CA LEU A 11 12.52 -8.42 -1.46
C LEU A 11 12.61 -9.80 -0.78
N ILE A 12 13.46 -9.95 0.24
CA ILE A 12 13.53 -11.17 1.05
C ILE A 12 12.21 -11.41 1.79
N LEU A 13 11.62 -10.34 2.35
CA LEU A 13 10.30 -10.38 2.97
C LEU A 13 9.24 -10.85 1.98
N LEU A 14 9.24 -10.33 0.76
CA LEU A 14 8.33 -10.70 -0.31
C LEU A 14 8.49 -12.16 -0.73
N VAL A 15 9.72 -12.62 -0.97
CA VAL A 15 10.01 -14.02 -1.35
C VAL A 15 9.61 -14.98 -0.23
N LEU A 16 9.85 -14.62 1.03
CA LEU A 16 9.43 -15.41 2.18
C LEU A 16 7.91 -15.40 2.35
N LEU A 17 7.23 -14.27 2.12
CA LEU A 17 5.77 -14.17 2.10
C LEU A 17 5.18 -15.10 1.00
N LEU A 18 5.75 -15.07 -0.19
CA LEU A 18 5.37 -15.92 -1.32
C LEU A 18 5.53 -17.41 -1.00
N SER A 19 6.66 -17.79 -0.39
CA SER A 19 6.93 -19.18 -0.03
C SER A 19 6.02 -19.70 1.09
N VAL A 20 5.63 -18.83 2.02
CA VAL A 20 4.71 -19.17 3.13
C VAL A 20 3.27 -19.27 2.65
N ILE A 21 2.82 -18.36 1.78
CA ILE A 21 1.48 -18.41 1.19
C ILE A 21 1.34 -19.66 0.31
N ALA A 22 2.35 -19.99 -0.50
CA ALA A 22 2.37 -21.21 -1.30
C ALA A 22 2.39 -22.49 -0.43
N GLY A 23 3.17 -22.51 0.66
CA GLY A 23 3.20 -23.62 1.63
C GLY A 23 1.88 -23.75 2.40
N TYR A 24 1.20 -22.64 2.69
CA TYR A 24 -0.08 -22.63 3.38
C TYR A 24 -1.21 -23.23 2.51
N SER A 25 -1.25 -22.89 1.23
CA SER A 25 -2.21 -23.43 0.26
C SER A 25 -2.08 -24.96 0.12
N GLN A 26 -0.86 -25.48 0.13
CA GLN A 26 -0.66 -26.94 0.04
C GLN A 26 -1.00 -27.69 1.32
N SER A 27 -0.67 -27.12 2.50
CA SER A 27 -0.91 -27.79 3.79
C SER A 27 -2.39 -27.85 4.17
N THR A 28 -3.18 -26.81 3.86
CA THR A 28 -4.63 -26.81 4.11
C THR A 28 -5.39 -27.74 3.15
N LEU A 29 -5.07 -27.74 1.86
CA LEU A 29 -5.67 -28.65 0.87
C LEU A 29 -5.35 -30.12 1.16
N VAL A 30 -4.12 -30.42 1.57
CA VAL A 30 -3.71 -31.80 1.89
C VAL A 30 -4.30 -32.25 3.22
N ALA A 31 -4.36 -31.39 4.24
CA ALA A 31 -4.96 -31.72 5.53
C ALA A 31 -6.49 -31.96 5.41
N ASP A 32 -7.18 -31.13 4.64
CA ASP A 32 -8.62 -31.30 4.42
C ASP A 32 -8.94 -32.55 3.56
N CYS A 33 -8.12 -32.87 2.55
CA CYS A 33 -8.27 -34.11 1.80
C CYS A 33 -8.00 -35.37 2.66
N PHE A 34 -7.02 -35.35 3.54
CA PHE A 34 -6.73 -36.49 4.42
C PHE A 34 -7.74 -36.66 5.55
N SER A 35 -8.36 -35.59 6.05
CA SER A 35 -9.41 -35.67 7.07
C SER A 35 -10.73 -36.24 6.51
N ILE A 36 -10.99 -36.06 5.23
CA ILE A 36 -12.18 -36.63 4.52
C ILE A 36 -11.98 -38.12 4.20
N ILE A 37 -10.72 -38.56 4.01
CA ILE A 37 -10.44 -39.97 3.63
C ILE A 37 -10.30 -40.89 4.86
N GLY A 38 -10.07 -40.31 6.07
CA GLY A 38 -9.67 -41.09 7.26
C GLY A 38 -10.77 -41.69 8.12
N ASN A 39 -12.09 -41.40 7.91
CA ASN A 39 -13.14 -41.88 8.81
C ASN A 39 -14.51 -42.08 8.13
N HIS A 40 -14.63 -43.01 7.20
CA HIS A 40 -15.93 -43.57 6.89
C HIS A 40 -15.86 -45.08 6.70
N LYS A 41 -16.58 -45.79 7.58
CA LYS A 41 -17.02 -47.19 7.36
C LYS A 41 -17.90 -47.24 6.09
N PRO A 42 -17.86 -48.33 5.32
CA PRO A 42 -18.66 -48.45 4.12
C PRO A 42 -20.15 -48.44 4.50
N ILE A 43 -20.86 -47.47 3.96
CA ILE A 43 -22.33 -47.46 3.98
C ILE A 43 -22.82 -48.06 2.67
N ASP A 44 -23.63 -49.09 2.83
CA ASP A 44 -24.25 -49.86 1.75
C ASP A 44 -25.09 -49.02 0.79
N ASN A 45 -25.10 -49.50 -0.45
CA ASN A 45 -25.86 -49.02 -1.59
C ASN A 45 -27.26 -48.50 -1.26
N TYR A 46 -27.47 -47.20 -1.39
CA TYR A 46 -28.79 -46.64 -1.67
C TYR A 46 -28.79 -45.89 -3.01
N LYS A 47 -29.77 -46.32 -3.84
CA LYS A 47 -30.02 -45.83 -5.19
C LYS A 47 -30.21 -44.31 -5.22
N LEU A 48 -29.36 -43.61 -5.93
CA LEU A 48 -29.54 -42.22 -6.36
C LEU A 48 -30.55 -42.17 -7.51
N ASN A 49 -31.82 -41.94 -7.19
CA ASN A 49 -32.81 -41.47 -8.15
C ASN A 49 -33.50 -40.24 -7.55
N HIS A 50 -33.50 -39.17 -8.32
CA HIS A 50 -34.09 -37.85 -8.14
C HIS A 50 -33.16 -36.78 -7.58
N CYS A 51 -32.40 -36.18 -8.49
CA CYS A 51 -31.99 -34.81 -8.35
C CYS A 51 -33.17 -33.89 -8.74
N GLU A 52 -34.04 -33.58 -7.80
CA GLU A 52 -34.91 -32.43 -7.94
C GLU A 52 -34.07 -31.16 -7.91
N HIS A 53 -34.34 -30.24 -8.83
CA HIS A 53 -33.78 -28.92 -8.95
C HIS A 53 -33.95 -28.17 -7.62
N ILE A 54 -32.91 -28.11 -6.80
CA ILE A 54 -32.82 -27.14 -5.72
C ILE A 54 -32.57 -25.81 -6.42
N PRO A 55 -33.48 -24.82 -6.32
CA PRO A 55 -33.21 -23.49 -6.82
C PRO A 55 -31.99 -22.99 -6.06
N TYR A 56 -30.99 -22.53 -6.78
CA TYR A 56 -29.80 -21.85 -6.24
C TYR A 56 -30.29 -20.58 -5.55
N ARG A 57 -30.81 -20.72 -4.33
CA ARG A 57 -30.85 -19.60 -3.42
C ARG A 57 -29.42 -19.17 -3.28
N HIS A 58 -29.20 -17.87 -3.47
CA HIS A 58 -27.98 -17.16 -3.16
C HIS A 58 -27.12 -17.99 -2.18
N ILE A 59 -25.89 -18.34 -2.59
CA ILE A 59 -24.86 -18.41 -1.60
C ILE A 59 -24.69 -16.92 -1.21
N ALA A 60 -25.68 -16.41 -0.45
CA ALA A 60 -25.45 -15.36 0.49
C ALA A 60 -24.17 -15.82 1.16
N SER A 61 -23.09 -15.07 1.02
CA SER A 61 -21.83 -15.24 1.69
C SER A 61 -22.05 -16.14 2.88
N ALA A 62 -21.57 -17.42 2.77
CA ALA A 62 -21.84 -18.38 3.85
C ALA A 62 -21.51 -17.60 5.10
N PRO A 63 -22.42 -17.42 6.05
CA PRO A 63 -22.11 -16.62 7.22
C PRO A 63 -20.79 -17.18 7.66
N VAL A 64 -19.75 -16.34 7.72
CA VAL A 64 -18.47 -16.72 8.29
C VAL A 64 -18.90 -17.25 9.64
N LEU A 65 -19.04 -18.60 9.71
CA LEU A 65 -19.34 -19.22 10.99
C LEU A 65 -18.15 -18.75 11.80
N PRO A 66 -18.34 -17.86 12.79
CA PRO A 66 -17.29 -17.59 13.72
C PRO A 66 -16.87 -18.98 14.12
N ASP A 67 -15.58 -19.36 13.90
CA ASP A 67 -15.10 -20.64 14.39
C ASP A 67 -15.76 -20.79 15.73
N SER A 68 -16.76 -21.69 15.85
CA SER A 68 -17.76 -21.68 16.93
C SER A 68 -17.11 -21.96 18.28
N THR A 69 -15.82 -22.13 18.27
CA THR A 69 -14.89 -22.29 19.38
C THR A 69 -14.05 -21.03 19.64
N ASP A 70 -14.07 -20.02 18.76
CA ASP A 70 -13.39 -18.75 19.02
C ASP A 70 -14.28 -17.90 19.92
N VAL A 71 -14.33 -18.27 21.18
CA VAL A 71 -14.75 -17.36 22.25
C VAL A 71 -13.88 -16.13 22.05
N ARG A 72 -14.49 -15.00 21.65
CA ARG A 72 -13.82 -13.72 21.48
C ARG A 72 -12.92 -13.50 22.69
N HIS A 73 -11.64 -13.80 22.55
CA HIS A 73 -10.66 -13.32 23.50
C HIS A 73 -10.70 -11.80 23.33
N HIS A 74 -11.49 -11.13 24.16
CA HIS A 74 -11.34 -9.72 24.39
C HIS A 74 -9.96 -9.56 24.99
N GLU A 75 -8.97 -9.39 24.13
CA GLU A 75 -7.64 -9.05 24.58
C GLU A 75 -7.79 -7.80 25.44
N ARG A 76 -7.43 -7.95 26.71
CA ARG A 76 -7.52 -6.85 27.66
C ARG A 76 -6.62 -5.73 27.15
N LYS A 77 -7.21 -4.57 26.85
CA LYS A 77 -6.46 -3.40 26.38
C LYS A 77 -5.33 -3.09 27.35
N SER A 78 -4.12 -2.95 26.83
CA SER A 78 -2.93 -2.62 27.61
C SER A 78 -2.28 -1.34 27.09
N PHE A 79 -2.72 -0.20 27.62
CA PHE A 79 -2.18 1.11 27.24
C PHE A 79 -0.68 1.22 27.49
N TRP A 80 -0.23 0.78 28.68
CA TRP A 80 1.19 0.88 29.06
C TRP A 80 2.08 0.01 28.19
N ARG A 81 1.61 -1.16 27.74
CA ARG A 81 2.39 -2.01 26.84
C ARG A 81 2.45 -1.39 25.45
N ALA A 82 1.33 -0.95 24.89
CA ALA A 82 1.32 -0.28 23.58
C ALA A 82 2.21 0.96 23.59
N GLY A 83 2.15 1.78 24.64
CA GLY A 83 3.03 2.93 24.81
C GLY A 83 4.51 2.53 24.91
N ALA A 84 4.83 1.49 25.70
CA ALA A 84 6.21 1.01 25.85
C ALA A 84 6.75 0.42 24.54
N GLU A 85 5.93 -0.27 23.73
CA GLU A 85 6.29 -0.78 22.42
C GLU A 85 6.54 0.36 21.42
N THR A 86 5.70 1.39 21.40
CA THR A 86 5.88 2.60 20.58
C THR A 86 7.16 3.35 20.95
N ILE A 87 7.37 3.62 22.24
CA ILE A 87 8.59 4.29 22.73
C ILE A 87 9.82 3.42 22.49
N GLY A 88 9.72 2.12 22.77
CA GLY A 88 10.81 1.17 22.59
C GLY A 88 11.26 1.05 21.15
N PHE A 89 10.32 1.08 20.20
CA PHE A 89 10.64 1.09 18.78
C PHE A 89 11.35 2.39 18.38
N ASN A 90 10.84 3.56 18.79
CA ASN A 90 11.49 4.84 18.53
C ASN A 90 12.92 4.88 19.06
N VAL A 91 13.13 4.47 20.32
CA VAL A 91 14.46 4.43 20.92
C VAL A 91 15.37 3.42 20.20
N GLY A 92 14.81 2.26 19.82
CA GLY A 92 15.56 1.23 19.08
C GLY A 92 15.98 1.71 17.69
N LEU A 93 15.06 2.35 16.95
CA LEU A 93 15.33 2.94 15.64
C LEU A 93 16.38 4.05 15.75
N TRP A 94 16.18 5.00 16.67
CA TRP A 94 17.15 6.05 16.93
C TRP A 94 18.55 5.48 17.28
N ALA A 95 18.61 4.46 18.12
CA ALA A 95 19.90 3.85 18.49
C ALA A 95 20.57 3.17 17.29
N PHE A 96 19.79 2.52 16.44
CA PHE A 96 20.26 1.93 15.19
C PHE A 96 20.81 3.00 14.25
N ASP A 97 20.05 4.07 14.02
CA ASP A 97 20.46 5.18 13.17
C ASP A 97 21.71 5.90 13.72
N ARG A 98 21.76 6.09 15.01
CA ARG A 98 22.88 6.75 15.70
C ARG A 98 24.17 5.93 15.67
N TYR A 99 24.10 4.64 16.03
CA TYR A 99 25.28 3.83 16.30
C TYR A 99 25.67 2.91 15.14
N VAL A 100 24.70 2.46 14.33
CA VAL A 100 24.96 1.56 13.20
C VAL A 100 25.08 2.36 11.90
N LEU A 101 24.09 3.20 11.58
CA LEU A 101 24.06 3.99 10.35
C LEU A 101 24.90 5.27 10.45
N LYS A 102 25.14 5.77 11.66
CA LYS A 102 25.85 7.03 11.93
C LYS A 102 25.20 8.23 11.22
N GLY A 103 23.87 8.21 11.12
CA GLY A 103 23.08 9.29 10.52
C GLY A 103 23.25 10.59 11.31
N HIS A 104 23.53 11.68 10.60
CA HIS A 104 23.72 12.98 11.24
C HIS A 104 22.49 13.48 11.97
N TYR A 105 21.30 13.20 11.46
CA TYR A 105 20.01 13.53 12.06
C TYR A 105 19.81 12.91 13.44
N ALA A 106 20.37 11.72 13.70
CA ALA A 106 20.24 11.00 14.97
C ALA A 106 21.16 11.53 16.09
N TYR A 107 21.92 12.63 15.87
CA TYR A 107 22.81 13.22 16.89
C TYR A 107 22.06 14.26 17.74
N ILE A 108 21.09 13.81 18.50
CA ILE A 108 20.23 14.63 19.37
C ILE A 108 20.97 15.10 20.63
N SER A 109 20.56 16.25 21.16
CA SER A 109 20.99 16.83 22.41
C SER A 109 19.85 17.65 23.04
N TRP A 110 19.96 18.03 24.30
CA TRP A 110 18.98 18.93 24.92
C TRP A 110 18.84 20.28 24.19
N ASN A 111 19.90 20.74 23.53
CA ASN A 111 19.81 21.96 22.76
C ASN A 111 19.02 21.76 21.46
N THR A 112 19.25 20.66 20.72
CA THR A 112 18.47 20.37 19.51
C THR A 112 17.00 20.19 19.84
N ILE A 113 16.66 19.45 20.90
CA ILE A 113 15.27 19.30 21.36
C ILE A 113 14.63 20.67 21.69
N LYS A 114 15.34 21.56 22.40
CA LYS A 114 14.82 22.91 22.68
C LYS A 114 14.62 23.74 21.42
N GLU A 115 15.51 23.63 20.46
CA GLU A 115 15.38 24.34 19.18
C GLU A 115 14.19 23.78 18.37
N ASN A 116 13.94 22.48 18.38
CA ASN A 116 12.74 21.88 17.75
C ASN A 116 11.46 22.51 18.31
N PHE A 117 11.34 22.63 19.63
CA PHE A 117 10.17 23.29 20.25
C PHE A 117 10.08 24.79 19.97
N LYS A 118 11.20 25.47 19.77
CA LYS A 118 11.24 26.90 19.51
C LYS A 118 10.99 27.25 18.04
N HIS A 119 11.54 26.44 17.13
CA HIS A 119 11.40 26.65 15.69
C HIS A 119 9.99 26.27 15.21
N GLY A 120 9.47 25.12 15.65
CA GLY A 120 8.23 24.55 15.16
C GLY A 120 8.43 23.70 13.91
N PHE A 121 7.35 23.46 13.17
CA PHE A 121 7.32 22.55 12.03
C PHE A 121 7.71 23.26 10.73
N GLU A 122 8.47 22.58 9.88
CA GLU A 122 8.82 22.99 8.52
C GLU A 122 8.61 21.86 7.50
N TRP A 123 8.73 22.16 6.22
CA TRP A 123 8.69 21.15 5.16
C TRP A 123 10.09 20.57 4.97
N ASP A 124 10.23 19.25 5.11
CA ASP A 124 11.53 18.62 4.95
C ASP A 124 11.96 18.42 3.49
N ASP A 125 13.20 18.00 3.29
CA ASP A 125 13.82 17.80 1.99
C ASP A 125 14.24 16.35 1.69
N ASP A 126 13.72 15.39 2.43
CA ASP A 126 14.01 13.98 2.25
C ASP A 126 13.55 13.43 0.87
N HIS A 127 14.07 12.27 0.51
CA HIS A 127 13.67 11.59 -0.71
C HIS A 127 12.19 11.24 -0.71
N LEU A 128 11.56 11.27 -1.91
CA LEU A 128 10.14 10.89 -2.06
C LEU A 128 9.84 9.52 -1.45
N HIS A 129 10.73 8.53 -1.63
CA HIS A 129 10.53 7.19 -1.07
C HIS A 129 10.46 7.22 0.47
N THR A 130 11.36 7.95 1.11
CA THR A 130 11.38 8.12 2.56
C THR A 130 10.06 8.69 3.05
N ASN A 131 9.66 9.83 2.52
CA ASN A 131 8.48 10.56 2.97
C ASN A 131 7.15 9.89 2.61
N MET A 132 7.09 9.18 1.48
CA MET A 132 5.85 8.58 1.00
C MET A 132 5.69 7.12 1.38
N PHE A 133 6.77 6.46 1.80
CA PHE A 133 6.73 5.03 2.12
C PHE A 133 7.40 4.69 3.45
N ASP A 134 8.65 5.13 3.71
CA ASP A 134 9.37 4.74 4.92
C ASP A 134 8.73 5.33 6.18
N HIS A 135 8.37 6.62 6.17
CA HIS A 135 7.64 7.25 7.28
C HIS A 135 6.27 6.61 7.54
N PRO A 136 5.38 6.39 6.53
CA PRO A 136 4.17 5.60 6.70
C PRO A 136 4.43 4.17 7.21
N TYR A 137 5.52 3.52 6.79
CA TYR A 137 5.88 2.20 7.30
C TYR A 137 6.23 2.25 8.80
N ASN A 138 7.01 3.22 9.25
CA ASN A 138 7.28 3.45 10.67
C ASN A 138 5.97 3.74 11.43
N GLY A 139 5.09 4.56 10.86
CA GLY A 139 3.75 4.81 11.39
C GLY A 139 2.93 3.53 11.55
N SER A 140 3.06 2.58 10.62
CA SER A 140 2.39 1.28 10.70
C SER A 140 2.83 0.47 11.91
N ILE A 141 4.09 0.57 12.30
CA ILE A 141 4.63 -0.11 13.48
C ILE A 141 4.05 0.50 14.76
N PHE A 142 3.96 1.82 14.85
CA PHE A 142 3.31 2.50 15.98
C PHE A 142 1.82 2.18 16.08
N PHE A 143 1.12 2.21 14.95
CA PHE A 143 -0.29 1.81 14.84
C PHE A 143 -0.49 0.36 15.31
N ASN A 144 0.37 -0.55 14.87
CA ASN A 144 0.28 -1.97 15.22
C ASN A 144 0.68 -2.27 16.68
N ALA A 145 1.42 -1.39 17.35
CA ALA A 145 1.57 -1.44 18.80
C ALA A 145 0.19 -1.29 19.50
N GLY A 146 -0.63 -0.34 19.05
CA GLY A 146 -2.01 -0.20 19.51
C GLY A 146 -2.85 -1.44 19.20
N ARG A 147 -2.86 -1.87 17.92
CA ARG A 147 -3.65 -3.03 17.46
C ARG A 147 -3.32 -4.30 18.21
N SER A 148 -2.04 -4.59 18.39
CA SER A 148 -1.55 -5.80 19.08
C SER A 148 -1.85 -5.82 20.57
N ASN A 149 -2.14 -4.65 21.15
CA ASN A 149 -2.54 -4.50 22.55
C ASN A 149 -4.06 -4.29 22.77
N GLY A 150 -4.88 -4.75 21.80
CA GLY A 150 -6.34 -4.83 21.96
C GLY A 150 -7.10 -3.54 21.62
N PHE A 151 -6.44 -2.49 21.15
CA PHE A 151 -7.09 -1.26 20.73
C PHE A 151 -7.77 -1.42 19.36
N ASN A 152 -8.85 -0.68 19.12
CA ASN A 152 -9.51 -0.64 17.82
C ASN A 152 -8.73 0.26 16.84
N PHE A 153 -9.18 0.33 15.57
CA PHE A 153 -8.55 1.13 14.52
C PHE A 153 -8.29 2.57 14.97
N TRP A 154 -9.33 3.29 15.37
CA TRP A 154 -9.25 4.72 15.74
C TRP A 154 -8.41 4.98 17.00
N GLN A 155 -8.43 4.07 17.95
CA GLN A 155 -7.60 4.17 19.15
C GLN A 155 -6.12 3.87 18.84
N SER A 156 -5.86 2.99 17.88
CA SER A 156 -4.49 2.67 17.46
C SER A 156 -3.83 3.82 16.72
N GLU A 157 -4.64 4.64 16.03
CA GLU A 157 -4.16 5.86 15.38
C GLU A 157 -3.52 6.85 16.37
N LEU A 158 -3.99 6.89 17.62
CA LEU A 158 -3.39 7.73 18.65
C LEU A 158 -1.94 7.32 18.99
N PHE A 159 -1.61 6.03 18.87
CA PHE A 159 -0.23 5.57 19.04
C PHE A 159 0.63 5.92 17.82
N ALA A 160 0.06 5.91 16.61
CA ALA A 160 0.76 6.36 15.42
C ALA A 160 1.07 7.87 15.48
N ILE A 161 0.09 8.69 15.86
CA ILE A 161 0.28 10.13 16.07
C ILE A 161 1.33 10.39 17.17
N GLY A 162 1.21 9.70 18.31
CA GLY A 162 2.15 9.86 19.42
C GLY A 162 3.57 9.40 19.08
N GLY A 163 3.70 8.31 18.33
CA GLY A 163 4.99 7.79 17.87
C GLY A 163 5.68 8.72 16.89
N SER A 164 4.92 9.25 15.91
CA SER A 164 5.40 10.25 14.96
C SER A 164 5.82 11.54 15.68
N ALA A 165 4.95 12.10 16.52
CA ALA A 165 5.29 13.30 17.28
C ALA A 165 6.52 13.12 18.20
N MET A 166 6.69 11.93 18.78
CA MET A 166 7.87 11.62 19.57
C MET A 166 9.14 11.61 18.71
N TRP A 167 9.08 11.04 17.51
CA TRP A 167 10.21 11.01 16.59
C TRP A 167 10.63 12.43 16.20
N GLU A 168 9.71 13.21 15.67
CA GLU A 168 9.94 14.59 15.20
C GLU A 168 10.49 15.51 16.29
N MET A 169 9.96 15.42 17.49
CA MET A 169 10.31 16.36 18.55
C MET A 169 11.54 15.96 19.35
N PHE A 170 11.87 14.66 19.46
CA PHE A 170 12.85 14.15 20.41
C PHE A 170 13.93 13.25 19.82
N MET A 171 13.72 12.65 18.64
CA MET A 171 14.62 11.63 18.10
C MET A 171 15.47 12.12 16.92
N GLU A 172 15.18 13.32 16.41
CA GLU A 172 15.93 13.99 15.36
C GLU A 172 16.48 15.34 15.82
N ARG A 173 17.63 15.71 15.22
CA ARG A 173 18.22 17.05 15.41
C ARG A 173 17.69 18.06 14.39
N GLU A 174 17.18 17.57 13.27
CA GLU A 174 16.53 18.39 12.24
C GLU A 174 15.20 18.93 12.82
N TYR A 175 14.68 20.00 12.24
CA TYR A 175 13.43 20.60 12.72
C TYR A 175 12.24 19.68 12.42
N PRO A 176 11.20 19.67 13.27
CA PRO A 176 10.03 18.81 13.08
C PRO A 176 9.38 19.01 11.71
N SER A 177 9.06 17.91 11.06
CA SER A 177 8.55 17.89 9.70
C SER A 177 7.01 17.96 9.64
N THR A 178 6.48 18.95 8.91
CA THR A 178 5.03 19.12 8.67
C THR A 178 4.47 17.95 7.87
N ASN A 179 5.20 17.43 6.90
CA ASN A 179 4.77 16.31 6.09
C ASN A 179 4.74 15.00 6.89
N ASP A 180 5.69 14.79 7.80
CA ASP A 180 5.81 13.52 8.51
C ASP A 180 4.81 13.38 9.64
N ILE A 181 4.48 14.47 10.32
CA ILE A 181 3.40 14.45 11.32
C ILE A 181 2.01 14.15 10.69
N ILE A 182 1.88 14.25 9.36
CA ILE A 182 0.67 13.91 8.60
C ILE A 182 0.81 12.53 7.93
N ALA A 183 1.90 12.31 7.19
CA ALA A 183 2.11 11.12 6.39
C ALA A 183 2.30 9.86 7.26
N THR A 184 3.10 9.99 8.33
CA THR A 184 3.43 8.87 9.23
C THR A 184 2.19 8.26 9.88
N PRO A 185 1.31 9.01 10.56
CA PRO A 185 0.15 8.39 11.18
C PRO A 185 -0.90 7.96 10.14
N ILE A 186 -1.33 8.83 9.23
CA ILE A 186 -2.43 8.51 8.32
C ILE A 186 -2.05 7.40 7.34
N GLY A 187 -0.88 7.51 6.70
CA GLY A 187 -0.35 6.44 5.84
C GLY A 187 -0.01 5.18 6.63
N GLY A 188 0.48 5.37 7.87
CA GLY A 188 0.76 4.30 8.81
C GLY A 188 -0.46 3.48 9.19
N ALA A 189 -1.63 4.11 9.40
CA ALA A 189 -2.87 3.39 9.65
C ALA A 189 -3.29 2.54 8.44
N ALA A 190 -3.13 3.07 7.21
CA ALA A 190 -3.47 2.34 5.99
C ALA A 190 -2.59 1.09 5.82
N LEU A 191 -1.27 1.25 5.86
CA LEU A 191 -0.31 0.15 5.79
C LEU A 191 -0.45 -0.78 7.00
N GLY A 192 -0.53 -0.23 8.20
CA GLY A 192 -0.59 -0.99 9.44
C GLY A 192 -1.78 -1.93 9.51
N GLU A 193 -2.98 -1.47 9.16
CA GLU A 193 -4.16 -2.34 9.22
C GLU A 193 -4.10 -3.46 8.17
N VAL A 194 -3.58 -3.17 6.97
CA VAL A 194 -3.31 -4.19 5.93
C VAL A 194 -2.34 -5.25 6.46
N LEU A 195 -1.19 -4.83 7.00
CA LEU A 195 -0.17 -5.73 7.54
C LEU A 195 -0.69 -6.52 8.74
N TYR A 196 -1.42 -5.85 9.66
CA TYR A 196 -1.99 -6.47 10.85
C TYR A 196 -3.00 -7.59 10.51
N ARG A 197 -3.92 -7.34 9.56
CA ARG A 197 -4.91 -8.33 9.14
C ARG A 197 -4.30 -9.46 8.33
N THR A 198 -3.34 -9.14 7.46
CA THR A 198 -2.62 -10.16 6.68
C THR A 198 -1.81 -11.09 7.59
N SER A 199 -1.09 -10.54 8.59
CA SER A 199 -0.38 -11.36 9.57
C SER A 199 -1.31 -12.22 10.42
N ASP A 200 -2.53 -11.74 10.71
CA ASP A 200 -3.54 -12.49 11.46
C ASP A 200 -3.96 -13.79 10.76
N LEU A 201 -4.03 -13.77 9.43
CA LEU A 201 -4.36 -14.95 8.62
C LEU A 201 -3.27 -16.02 8.66
N ILE A 202 -1.99 -15.62 8.80
CA ILE A 202 -0.84 -16.52 8.85
C ILE A 202 -0.81 -17.29 10.16
N LEU A 203 -1.23 -16.66 11.25
CA LEU A 203 -1.17 -17.21 12.61
C LEU A 203 -2.18 -18.34 12.83
N ASP A 204 -1.76 -19.34 13.61
CA ASP A 204 -2.65 -20.39 14.13
C ASP A 204 -2.11 -20.91 15.47
N ASP A 205 -2.77 -20.51 16.57
CA ASP A 205 -2.36 -20.87 17.92
C ASP A 205 -2.54 -22.35 18.27
N ARG A 206 -3.19 -23.14 17.39
CA ARG A 206 -3.34 -24.59 17.50
C ARG A 206 -2.10 -25.34 17.04
N SER A 207 -1.32 -24.73 16.13
CA SER A 207 -0.11 -25.33 15.55
C SER A 207 1.01 -25.51 16.59
N SER A 208 1.97 -26.38 16.31
CA SER A 208 3.09 -26.70 17.19
C SER A 208 4.35 -27.06 16.40
N GLY A 209 5.50 -27.09 17.09
CA GLY A 209 6.78 -27.46 16.46
C GLY A 209 7.20 -26.54 15.32
N GLY A 210 7.75 -27.10 14.25
CA GLY A 210 8.26 -26.36 13.10
C GLY A 210 7.18 -25.54 12.36
N GLU A 211 5.94 -26.05 12.29
CA GLU A 211 4.83 -25.32 11.70
C GLU A 211 4.53 -24.03 12.48
N ARG A 212 4.46 -24.13 13.82
CA ARG A 212 4.28 -22.96 14.68
C ARG A 212 5.37 -21.92 14.47
N PHE A 213 6.63 -22.36 14.50
CA PHE A 213 7.75 -21.47 14.26
C PHE A 213 7.65 -20.77 12.89
N GLY A 214 7.37 -21.51 11.82
CA GLY A 214 7.22 -20.96 10.48
C GLY A 214 6.11 -19.90 10.38
N ARG A 215 4.94 -20.18 10.99
CA ARG A 215 3.81 -19.23 11.02
C ARG A 215 4.13 -17.96 11.80
N GLU A 216 4.72 -18.08 12.99
CA GLU A 216 5.12 -16.94 13.82
C GLU A 216 6.20 -16.10 13.14
N PHE A 217 7.20 -16.75 12.53
CA PHE A 217 8.26 -16.07 11.80
C PHE A 217 7.72 -15.33 10.58
N ALA A 218 6.84 -15.95 9.79
CA ALA A 218 6.20 -15.31 8.65
C ALA A 218 5.30 -14.13 9.07
N ALA A 219 4.50 -14.30 10.14
CA ALA A 219 3.68 -13.23 10.68
C ALA A 219 4.54 -12.07 11.22
N PHE A 220 5.69 -12.36 11.85
CA PHE A 220 6.67 -11.36 12.28
C PHE A 220 7.25 -10.57 11.09
N LEU A 221 7.55 -11.24 9.98
CA LEU A 221 8.06 -10.56 8.79
C LEU A 221 7.02 -9.62 8.15
N VAL A 222 5.74 -10.00 8.18
CA VAL A 222 4.63 -9.18 7.66
C VAL A 222 4.32 -8.02 8.60
N ASP A 223 4.24 -8.28 9.90
CA ASP A 223 3.95 -7.29 10.94
C ASP A 223 4.94 -7.47 12.10
N PRO A 224 6.09 -6.77 12.05
CA PRO A 224 7.13 -6.89 13.06
C PRO A 224 6.64 -6.54 14.47
N MET A 225 5.79 -5.53 14.61
CA MET A 225 5.29 -5.12 15.91
C MET A 225 4.36 -6.17 16.53
N LYS A 226 3.46 -6.76 15.75
CA LYS A 226 2.63 -7.88 16.20
C LYS A 226 3.49 -9.09 16.60
N GLY A 227 4.52 -9.39 15.82
CA GLY A 227 5.47 -10.46 16.15
C GLY A 227 6.20 -10.20 17.47
N ILE A 228 6.74 -9.00 17.68
CA ILE A 228 7.37 -8.57 18.95
C ILE A 228 6.39 -8.71 20.11
N ASN A 229 5.18 -8.17 19.96
CA ASN A 229 4.14 -8.24 20.99
C ASN A 229 3.84 -9.71 21.37
N ARG A 230 3.71 -10.62 20.39
CA ARG A 230 3.47 -12.04 20.61
C ARG A 230 4.63 -12.74 21.33
N ILE A 231 5.87 -12.36 21.04
CA ILE A 231 7.07 -12.85 21.75
C ILE A 231 7.05 -12.37 23.20
N VAL A 232 6.89 -11.06 23.42
CA VAL A 232 6.90 -10.43 24.75
C VAL A 232 5.76 -10.93 25.65
N THR A 233 4.58 -11.16 25.07
CA THR A 233 3.41 -11.67 25.81
C THR A 233 3.42 -13.19 25.99
N GLY A 234 4.36 -13.89 25.39
CA GLY A 234 4.42 -15.35 25.37
C GLY A 234 3.36 -16.01 24.46
N ALA A 235 2.59 -15.21 23.71
CA ALA A 235 1.57 -15.74 22.80
C ALA A 235 2.20 -16.59 21.67
N ALA A 236 3.41 -16.25 21.24
CA ALA A 236 4.14 -17.01 20.22
C ALA A 236 4.42 -18.47 20.62
N TRP A 237 4.53 -18.76 21.91
CA TRP A 237 4.87 -20.08 22.45
C TRP A 237 3.66 -20.84 23.01
N LYS A 238 2.57 -20.12 23.29
CA LYS A 238 1.41 -20.69 23.99
C LYS A 238 0.48 -21.40 23.00
N LYS A 239 0.39 -22.73 23.09
CA LYS A 239 -0.59 -23.51 22.35
C LYS A 239 -1.99 -23.28 22.94
N ARG A 240 -2.97 -23.07 22.05
CA ARG A 240 -4.37 -22.86 22.40
C ARG A 240 -5.28 -23.87 21.70
N THR A 241 -6.54 -23.94 22.10
CA THR A 241 -7.56 -24.75 21.45
C THR A 241 -8.18 -24.04 20.23
N THR A 242 -8.03 -22.73 20.15
CA THR A 242 -8.51 -21.87 19.07
C THR A 242 -7.35 -21.35 18.23
N SER A 243 -7.63 -20.88 17.01
CA SER A 243 -6.61 -20.31 16.13
C SER A 243 -5.97 -19.03 16.67
N GLY A 244 -6.64 -18.35 17.59
CA GLY A 244 -6.22 -17.04 18.11
C GLY A 244 -6.36 -15.89 17.10
N ARG A 245 -6.98 -16.13 15.94
CA ARG A 245 -7.24 -15.11 14.92
C ARG A 245 -8.30 -14.15 15.40
N ARG A 246 -8.01 -12.85 15.31
CA ARG A 246 -8.91 -11.80 15.79
C ARG A 246 -10.10 -11.57 14.85
N PHE A 247 -9.91 -11.82 13.56
CA PHE A 247 -10.92 -11.54 12.52
C PHE A 247 -11.50 -12.82 11.88
N GLY A 248 -11.14 -14.01 12.38
CA GLY A 248 -11.53 -15.27 11.76
C GLY A 248 -10.86 -15.48 10.40
N ILE A 249 -11.58 -16.10 9.47
CA ILE A 249 -11.15 -16.32 8.09
C ILE A 249 -12.15 -15.59 7.18
N PRO A 250 -11.89 -14.33 6.81
CA PRO A 250 -12.70 -13.60 5.85
C PRO A 250 -12.49 -14.15 4.43
N PRO A 251 -13.38 -13.84 3.50
CA PRO A 251 -13.09 -14.03 2.08
C PRO A 251 -11.76 -13.33 1.74
N ILE A 252 -10.89 -14.02 1.03
CA ILE A 252 -9.61 -13.47 0.58
C ILE A 252 -9.28 -13.99 -0.81
N SER A 253 -8.75 -13.12 -1.64
CA SER A 253 -8.13 -13.44 -2.92
C SER A 253 -6.71 -12.88 -2.94
N VAL A 254 -5.74 -13.72 -3.29
CA VAL A 254 -4.35 -13.32 -3.45
C VAL A 254 -3.90 -13.68 -4.85
N GLU A 255 -3.43 -12.70 -5.60
CA GLU A 255 -2.87 -12.89 -6.93
C GLU A 255 -1.38 -12.57 -6.88
N LEU A 256 -0.57 -13.50 -7.36
CA LEU A 256 0.89 -13.38 -7.43
C LEU A 256 1.29 -13.47 -8.88
N SER A 257 1.84 -12.41 -9.42
CA SER A 257 2.22 -12.30 -10.83
C SER A 257 3.72 -12.11 -10.97
N LEU A 258 4.32 -12.80 -11.93
CA LEU A 258 5.74 -12.68 -12.28
C LEU A 258 5.91 -12.73 -13.78
N GLY A 259 6.69 -11.80 -14.33
CA GLY A 259 6.91 -11.74 -15.78
C GLY A 259 7.86 -10.66 -16.23
N GLY A 260 7.62 -10.17 -17.44
CA GLY A 260 8.38 -9.08 -18.04
C GLY A 260 7.57 -7.81 -18.23
N LYS A 261 8.24 -6.68 -18.11
CA LYS A 261 7.68 -5.34 -18.37
C LYS A 261 8.60 -4.56 -19.31
N TYR A 262 7.98 -3.92 -20.28
CA TYR A 262 8.63 -3.02 -21.23
C TYR A 262 8.08 -1.61 -21.01
N LEU A 263 8.96 -0.64 -20.84
CA LEU A 263 8.66 0.77 -20.64
C LEU A 263 9.13 1.59 -21.85
N SER A 264 8.29 2.50 -22.32
CA SER A 264 8.60 3.41 -23.42
C SER A 264 8.10 4.83 -23.13
N LEU A 265 8.93 5.83 -23.37
CA LEU A 265 8.51 7.23 -23.40
C LEU A 265 7.82 7.53 -24.74
N ILE A 266 6.71 8.26 -24.72
CA ILE A 266 5.94 8.59 -25.92
C ILE A 266 6.47 9.85 -26.60
N GLU A 267 7.01 10.78 -25.82
CA GLU A 267 7.50 12.05 -26.33
C GLU A 267 8.98 11.94 -26.68
N ASN A 268 9.32 12.27 -27.94
CA ASN A 268 10.66 12.38 -28.50
C ASN A 268 11.41 11.10 -28.87
N ASP A 269 10.75 9.98 -29.08
CA ASP A 269 11.38 8.72 -29.54
C ASP A 269 12.60 8.24 -28.72
N GLU A 270 12.61 8.53 -27.43
CA GLU A 270 13.81 8.63 -26.64
C GLU A 270 13.97 7.61 -25.55
N GLY A 271 13.81 6.40 -25.94
CA GLY A 271 14.28 5.30 -25.12
C GLY A 271 13.19 4.40 -24.58
N SER A 272 13.55 3.17 -24.53
CA SER A 272 12.76 2.10 -23.92
C SER A 272 13.65 1.29 -22.99
N ARG A 273 13.03 0.62 -22.03
CA ARG A 273 13.67 -0.33 -21.14
C ARG A 273 12.78 -1.54 -20.96
N ALA A 274 13.39 -2.68 -20.78
CA ALA A 274 12.70 -3.91 -20.43
C ALA A 274 13.40 -4.58 -19.25
N GLY A 275 12.64 -5.33 -18.47
CA GLY A 275 13.15 -6.12 -17.37
C GLY A 275 12.07 -6.97 -16.72
N ALA A 276 12.40 -7.56 -15.58
CA ALA A 276 11.46 -8.35 -14.81
C ALA A 276 10.48 -7.46 -14.05
N THR A 277 9.27 -7.98 -13.84
CA THR A 277 8.27 -7.38 -12.95
C THR A 277 7.59 -8.46 -12.12
N ALA A 278 7.23 -8.11 -10.90
CA ALA A 278 6.44 -8.94 -10.01
C ALA A 278 5.34 -8.09 -9.36
N GLU A 279 4.14 -8.64 -9.23
CA GLU A 279 3.00 -7.96 -8.62
C GLU A 279 2.33 -8.86 -7.59
N ILE A 280 1.93 -8.27 -6.49
CA ILE A 280 1.05 -8.86 -5.48
C ILE A 280 -0.23 -8.05 -5.44
N ASN A 281 -1.36 -8.72 -5.59
CA ASN A 281 -2.67 -8.12 -5.40
C ASN A 281 -3.44 -8.93 -4.35
N ILE A 282 -3.93 -8.27 -3.30
CA ILE A 282 -4.69 -8.87 -2.22
C ILE A 282 -6.04 -8.16 -2.14
N GLU A 283 -7.12 -8.89 -2.28
CA GLU A 283 -8.46 -8.48 -1.86
C GLU A 283 -8.85 -9.22 -0.58
N TYR A 284 -9.09 -8.48 0.49
CA TYR A 284 -9.44 -8.99 1.81
C TYR A 284 -10.84 -8.55 2.19
N GLY A 285 -11.65 -9.49 2.68
CA GLY A 285 -12.99 -9.22 3.16
C GLY A 285 -14.06 -9.25 2.06
N ASP A 286 -15.29 -9.08 2.49
CA ASP A 286 -16.44 -9.04 1.56
C ASP A 286 -16.65 -7.61 1.07
N LYS A 287 -16.37 -7.40 -0.22
CA LYS A 287 -16.52 -6.11 -0.91
C LYS A 287 -17.96 -5.60 -0.87
N PHE A 288 -18.93 -6.52 -0.89
CA PHE A 288 -20.36 -6.22 -0.97
C PHE A 288 -21.11 -6.56 0.34
N ALA A 289 -20.42 -6.58 1.47
CA ALA A 289 -21.06 -6.75 2.76
C ALA A 289 -22.17 -5.70 2.98
N GLU A 290 -23.30 -6.11 3.53
CA GLU A 290 -24.48 -5.27 3.79
C GLU A 290 -24.12 -3.98 4.57
N THR A 291 -23.26 -4.12 5.59
CA THR A 291 -22.76 -3.01 6.38
C THR A 291 -21.32 -3.27 6.81
N THR A 292 -20.56 -2.19 6.96
CA THR A 292 -19.22 -2.24 7.55
C THR A 292 -19.30 -2.62 9.03
N LYS A 293 -18.52 -3.62 9.45
CA LYS A 293 -18.40 -4.05 10.86
C LYS A 293 -17.27 -3.32 11.59
N ALA A 294 -16.21 -2.99 10.89
CA ALA A 294 -15.05 -2.26 11.39
C ALA A 294 -14.27 -1.67 10.22
N PRO A 295 -13.50 -0.58 10.41
CA PRO A 295 -12.60 -0.08 9.39
C PRO A 295 -11.71 -1.21 8.83
N TYR A 296 -11.49 -1.22 7.52
CA TYR A 296 -10.70 -2.23 6.81
C TYR A 296 -11.26 -3.67 6.89
N ASP A 297 -12.52 -3.87 7.23
CA ASP A 297 -13.17 -5.19 7.06
C ASP A 297 -13.25 -5.61 5.58
N TYR A 298 -13.06 -4.66 4.67
CA TYR A 298 -12.65 -4.85 3.28
C TYR A 298 -11.49 -3.93 2.95
N PHE A 299 -10.47 -4.47 2.27
CA PHE A 299 -9.43 -3.68 1.61
C PHE A 299 -8.91 -4.38 0.35
N SER A 300 -8.38 -3.57 -0.56
CA SER A 300 -7.55 -3.98 -1.69
C SER A 300 -6.15 -3.44 -1.47
N PHE A 301 -5.14 -4.26 -1.70
CA PHE A 301 -3.72 -3.92 -1.64
C PHE A 301 -3.03 -4.41 -2.90
N LEU A 302 -2.34 -3.53 -3.57
CA LEU A 302 -1.51 -3.85 -4.74
C LEU A 302 -0.09 -3.34 -4.50
N MET A 303 0.90 -4.15 -4.84
CA MET A 303 2.30 -3.78 -4.85
C MET A 303 2.99 -4.33 -6.09
N GLU A 304 3.72 -3.46 -6.80
CA GLU A 304 4.53 -3.82 -7.96
C GLU A 304 6.01 -3.58 -7.69
N LEU A 305 6.81 -4.60 -7.98
CA LEU A 305 8.26 -4.56 -7.98
C LEU A 305 8.77 -4.73 -9.40
N GLN A 306 9.85 -4.02 -9.75
CA GLN A 306 10.45 -4.13 -11.08
C GLN A 306 11.98 -4.20 -11.02
N GLY A 307 12.53 -5.15 -11.77
CA GLY A 307 13.97 -5.31 -12.00
C GLY A 307 14.37 -4.75 -13.35
N ILE A 308 14.12 -3.46 -13.58
CA ILE A 308 14.42 -2.75 -14.81
C ILE A 308 15.59 -1.80 -14.56
N LYS A 309 16.58 -1.78 -15.44
CA LYS A 309 17.76 -0.94 -15.28
C LYS A 309 17.37 0.54 -15.13
N SER A 310 17.95 1.20 -14.14
CA SER A 310 17.73 2.61 -13.80
C SER A 310 16.30 2.95 -13.34
N GLN A 311 15.49 1.95 -13.01
CA GLN A 311 14.17 2.17 -12.41
C GLN A 311 14.18 1.80 -10.92
N PRO A 312 13.30 2.41 -10.09
CA PRO A 312 13.12 2.01 -8.72
C PRO A 312 12.66 0.55 -8.63
N LEU A 313 13.11 -0.19 -7.62
CA LEU A 313 12.65 -1.55 -7.39
C LEU A 313 11.16 -1.58 -7.03
N LEU A 314 10.73 -0.72 -6.09
CA LEU A 314 9.33 -0.51 -5.74
C LEU A 314 8.75 0.56 -6.66
N SER A 315 7.92 0.17 -7.61
CA SER A 315 7.36 1.09 -8.61
C SER A 315 5.96 1.57 -8.25
N ARG A 316 5.18 0.76 -7.52
CA ARG A 316 3.78 1.06 -7.25
C ARG A 316 3.31 0.39 -5.96
N VAL A 317 2.59 1.14 -5.11
CA VAL A 317 1.80 0.62 -3.99
C VAL A 317 0.46 1.32 -3.99
N GLU A 318 -0.62 0.56 -3.88
CA GLU A 318 -1.97 1.09 -3.78
C GLU A 318 -2.75 0.36 -2.69
N ILE A 319 -3.44 1.14 -1.86
CA ILE A 319 -4.36 0.62 -0.86
C ILE A 319 -5.70 1.32 -1.00
N ILE A 320 -6.77 0.54 -0.99
CA ILE A 320 -8.13 1.01 -0.82
C ILE A 320 -8.69 0.34 0.41
N GLY A 321 -8.83 1.07 1.50
CA GLY A 321 -9.37 0.56 2.76
C GLY A 321 -10.77 1.11 3.04
N ARG A 322 -11.76 0.24 3.22
CA ARG A 322 -13.12 0.64 3.58
C ARG A 322 -13.16 1.11 5.03
N LEU A 323 -13.55 2.37 5.26
CA LEU A 323 -13.77 2.90 6.60
C LEU A 323 -15.20 2.65 7.08
N LEU A 324 -16.15 2.90 6.19
CA LEU A 324 -17.57 2.58 6.40
C LEU A 324 -18.27 2.43 5.05
N SER A 325 -19.29 1.58 4.98
CA SER A 325 -20.16 1.46 3.80
C SER A 325 -21.51 0.87 4.18
N LYS A 326 -22.45 1.06 3.29
CA LYS A 326 -23.77 0.48 3.38
C LYS A 326 -24.20 0.02 1.99
N GLU A 327 -24.81 -1.17 1.93
CA GLU A 327 -25.48 -1.63 0.73
C GLU A 327 -26.78 -0.82 0.52
N ILE A 328 -26.94 -0.29 -0.69
CA ILE A 328 -28.12 0.50 -1.07
C ILE A 328 -28.98 -0.22 -2.11
N VAL A 329 -28.42 -1.18 -2.83
CA VAL A 329 -29.17 -2.04 -3.77
C VAL A 329 -28.67 -3.47 -3.65
N ASP A 330 -29.59 -4.39 -3.39
CA ASP A 330 -29.41 -5.84 -3.56
C ASP A 330 -30.62 -6.39 -4.33
N LYS A 331 -30.51 -6.51 -5.65
CA LYS A 331 -31.59 -6.97 -6.52
C LYS A 331 -31.04 -7.83 -7.66
N LYS A 332 -31.60 -9.06 -7.79
CA LYS A 332 -31.41 -9.97 -8.97
C LYS A 332 -30.04 -9.84 -9.67
N GLY A 333 -28.97 -10.07 -8.92
CA GLY A 333 -27.62 -10.04 -9.47
C GLY A 333 -26.97 -8.64 -9.57
N LEU A 334 -27.60 -7.61 -9.06
CA LEU A 334 -27.04 -6.26 -8.90
C LEU A 334 -26.87 -5.94 -7.43
N ASN A 335 -25.62 -5.71 -6.99
CA ASN A 335 -25.26 -5.19 -5.68
C ASN A 335 -24.61 -3.83 -5.86
N LEU A 336 -24.98 -2.86 -5.03
CA LEU A 336 -24.41 -1.53 -5.00
C LEU A 336 -24.19 -1.07 -3.56
N ASN A 337 -22.93 -0.83 -3.22
CA ASN A 337 -22.52 -0.31 -1.93
C ASN A 337 -21.98 1.10 -2.10
N VAL A 338 -22.30 1.99 -1.15
CA VAL A 338 -21.75 3.33 -1.06
C VAL A 338 -21.07 3.49 0.30
N GLY A 339 -19.92 4.17 0.31
CA GLY A 339 -19.13 4.27 1.52
C GLY A 339 -18.08 5.35 1.53
N LEU A 340 -17.33 5.37 2.62
CA LEU A 340 -16.13 6.17 2.83
C LEU A 340 -14.91 5.25 2.81
N TYR A 341 -13.89 5.65 2.08
CA TYR A 341 -12.69 4.86 1.85
C TYR A 341 -11.45 5.71 2.11
N GLN A 342 -10.45 5.10 2.73
CA GLN A 342 -9.10 5.63 2.80
C GLN A 342 -8.28 5.09 1.64
N HIS A 343 -7.44 5.94 1.07
CA HIS A 343 -6.54 5.58 -0.02
C HIS A 343 -5.10 5.91 0.36
N PHE A 344 -4.19 5.03 -0.03
CA PHE A 344 -2.76 5.23 -0.01
C PHE A 344 -2.21 4.85 -1.37
N ASP A 345 -1.49 5.78 -2.02
CA ASP A 345 -0.93 5.56 -3.34
C ASP A 345 0.53 6.00 -3.41
N TYR A 346 1.32 5.19 -4.08
CA TYR A 346 2.72 5.45 -4.35
C TYR A 346 3.05 5.00 -5.77
N PHE A 347 3.60 5.92 -6.58
CA PHE A 347 4.07 5.69 -7.94
C PHE A 347 5.46 6.28 -8.09
N ASP A 348 6.44 5.47 -8.41
CA ASP A 348 7.82 5.92 -8.58
C ASP A 348 8.41 5.42 -9.91
N SER A 349 9.04 6.34 -10.61
CA SER A 349 9.77 6.07 -11.85
C SER A 349 11.08 6.83 -11.87
N ASP A 350 11.98 6.45 -12.76
CA ASP A 350 13.22 7.16 -12.99
C ASP A 350 13.49 7.30 -14.49
N THR A 351 14.56 8.02 -14.84
CA THR A 351 14.90 8.30 -16.21
C THR A 351 15.15 7.01 -17.03
N ILE A 352 14.62 6.97 -18.23
CA ILE A 352 14.85 5.88 -19.18
C ILE A 352 16.14 6.14 -19.98
N ARG A 353 16.62 7.38 -20.06
CA ARG A 353 17.84 7.76 -20.77
C ARG A 353 19.11 7.57 -19.94
N PRO A 354 20.21 7.11 -20.54
CA PRO A 354 21.54 7.36 -19.99
C PRO A 354 21.91 8.84 -20.16
N GLU A 355 22.41 9.44 -19.09
CA GLU A 355 22.95 10.80 -19.05
C GLU A 355 24.05 11.00 -20.13
N ARG A 356 23.72 11.54 -21.28
CA ARG A 356 24.76 12.02 -22.19
C ARG A 356 24.92 13.53 -22.20
N ASN A 357 23.99 14.34 -21.72
CA ASN A 357 24.10 15.79 -21.65
C ASN A 357 23.15 16.38 -20.60
N ALA A 358 23.35 16.06 -19.32
CA ALA A 358 22.51 16.52 -18.21
C ALA A 358 22.49 18.06 -17.99
N ILE A 359 23.33 18.83 -18.71
CA ILE A 359 23.47 20.26 -18.51
C ILE A 359 22.39 21.10 -19.21
N TYR A 360 21.65 20.53 -20.19
CA TYR A 360 20.75 21.31 -21.04
C TYR A 360 19.29 20.84 -21.10
N PHE A 361 18.93 19.71 -20.49
CA PHE A 361 17.56 19.22 -20.52
C PHE A 361 17.08 18.90 -19.11
N PRO A 362 15.88 19.38 -18.71
CA PRO A 362 15.24 18.93 -17.48
C PRO A 362 15.11 17.41 -17.49
N CYS A 363 15.31 16.78 -16.34
CA CYS A 363 15.30 15.34 -16.18
C CYS A 363 14.12 14.69 -16.88
N SER A 364 14.44 13.66 -17.66
CA SER A 364 13.45 12.83 -18.33
C SER A 364 12.76 11.79 -17.40
N VAL A 365 12.61 12.11 -16.11
CA VAL A 365 11.80 11.32 -15.19
C VAL A 365 10.33 11.51 -15.55
N PRO A 366 9.61 10.46 -15.93
CA PRO A 366 8.24 10.64 -16.41
C PRO A 366 7.28 11.05 -15.32
N TYR A 367 7.35 10.42 -14.14
CA TYR A 367 6.50 10.73 -12.99
C TYR A 367 7.13 10.28 -11.69
N LYS A 368 6.75 10.94 -10.62
CA LYS A 368 6.84 10.51 -9.22
C LYS A 368 5.63 11.09 -8.52
N MET A 369 4.91 10.27 -7.78
CA MET A 369 3.77 10.73 -7.02
C MET A 369 3.51 9.80 -5.82
N GLY A 370 3.18 10.39 -4.68
CA GLY A 370 2.68 9.67 -3.52
C GLY A 370 1.55 10.45 -2.85
N THR A 371 0.54 9.74 -2.37
CA THR A 371 -0.56 10.28 -1.57
C THR A 371 -0.75 9.43 -0.33
N PRO A 372 0.08 9.61 0.72
CA PRO A 372 -0.01 8.82 1.95
C PRO A 372 -1.27 9.12 2.76
N ALA A 373 -1.89 10.27 2.53
CA ALA A 373 -3.05 10.73 3.28
C ALA A 373 -4.17 11.17 2.32
N SER A 374 -5.09 10.25 2.01
CA SER A 374 -6.22 10.50 1.13
C SER A 374 -7.47 9.76 1.62
N VAL A 375 -8.63 10.44 1.59
CA VAL A 375 -9.90 9.88 2.03
C VAL A 375 -11.05 10.44 1.19
N GLY A 376 -12.06 9.62 0.91
CA GLY A 376 -13.19 10.07 0.12
C GLY A 376 -14.36 9.12 0.03
N GLY A 377 -15.42 9.59 -0.58
CA GLY A 377 -16.62 8.83 -0.84
C GLY A 377 -16.53 8.02 -2.12
N GLY A 378 -17.20 6.88 -2.15
CA GLY A 378 -17.23 6.07 -3.35
C GLY A 378 -18.37 5.05 -3.38
N ALA A 379 -18.56 4.49 -4.56
CA ALA A 379 -19.50 3.42 -4.83
C ALA A 379 -18.77 2.21 -5.38
N MET A 380 -19.18 1.03 -4.96
CA MET A 380 -18.77 -0.26 -5.50
C MET A 380 -19.99 -1.00 -6.03
N MET A 381 -19.89 -1.54 -7.24
CA MET A 381 -21.00 -2.21 -7.91
C MET A 381 -20.57 -3.59 -8.40
N LYS A 382 -21.44 -4.56 -8.23
CA LYS A 382 -21.35 -5.87 -8.89
C LYS A 382 -22.63 -6.13 -9.66
N TYR A 383 -22.49 -6.56 -10.90
CA TYR A 383 -23.62 -6.97 -11.74
C TYR A 383 -23.33 -8.30 -12.41
N SER A 384 -24.16 -9.29 -12.13
CA SER A 384 -24.02 -10.64 -12.66
C SER A 384 -25.32 -11.03 -13.41
N PRO A 385 -25.46 -10.63 -14.69
CA PRO A 385 -26.67 -10.90 -15.47
C PRO A 385 -26.86 -12.39 -15.75
N SER A 386 -25.79 -13.17 -15.69
CA SER A 386 -25.81 -14.61 -15.87
C SER A 386 -24.70 -15.31 -15.06
N ARG A 387 -24.72 -16.62 -14.98
CA ARG A 387 -23.62 -17.40 -14.35
C ARG A 387 -22.29 -17.30 -15.12
N LEU A 388 -22.34 -16.91 -16.38
CA LEU A 388 -21.15 -16.87 -17.25
C LEU A 388 -20.55 -15.48 -17.36
N VAL A 389 -21.26 -14.44 -16.91
CA VAL A 389 -20.83 -13.04 -17.07
C VAL A 389 -20.99 -12.30 -15.76
N SER A 390 -19.95 -11.65 -15.30
CA SER A 390 -19.98 -10.74 -14.18
C SER A 390 -19.21 -9.45 -14.48
N PHE A 391 -19.73 -8.36 -13.97
CA PHE A 391 -19.11 -7.04 -13.94
C PHE A 391 -18.92 -6.64 -12.49
N ASP A 392 -17.74 -6.17 -12.15
CA ASP A 392 -17.39 -5.65 -10.85
C ASP A 392 -16.67 -4.31 -11.07
N GLY A 393 -17.11 -3.27 -10.41
CA GLY A 393 -16.54 -1.93 -10.61
C GLY A 393 -16.64 -1.04 -9.40
N TYR A 394 -15.88 0.04 -9.44
CA TYR A 394 -15.91 1.08 -8.42
C TYR A 394 -15.68 2.46 -9.02
N VAL A 395 -16.19 3.48 -8.33
CA VAL A 395 -15.87 4.89 -8.58
C VAL A 395 -15.71 5.57 -7.24
N HIS A 396 -14.53 6.18 -6.99
CA HIS A 396 -14.21 6.92 -5.78
C HIS A 396 -13.79 8.35 -6.11
N PHE A 397 -14.24 9.29 -5.30
CA PHE A 397 -13.81 10.68 -5.30
C PHE A 397 -13.20 11.01 -3.93
N ASN A 398 -11.91 11.40 -3.91
CA ASN A 398 -11.17 11.56 -2.68
C ASN A 398 -10.59 12.97 -2.56
N GLY A 399 -10.63 13.51 -1.35
CA GLY A 399 -9.76 14.60 -0.94
C GLY A 399 -8.37 14.07 -0.63
N VAL A 400 -7.35 14.65 -1.24
CA VAL A 400 -5.94 14.36 -0.97
C VAL A 400 -5.43 15.40 0.01
N ILE A 401 -5.18 14.97 1.24
CA ILE A 401 -4.72 15.83 2.34
C ILE A 401 -3.25 16.19 2.14
N LEU A 402 -2.45 15.18 1.78
CA LEU A 402 -1.02 15.34 1.51
C LEU A 402 -0.61 14.51 0.31
N ALA A 403 0.14 15.14 -0.59
CA ALA A 403 0.77 14.49 -1.73
C ALA A 403 2.17 15.06 -1.98
N GLY A 404 3.07 14.20 -2.49
CA GLY A 404 4.31 14.61 -3.14
C GLY A 404 4.22 14.34 -4.63
N VAL A 405 4.54 15.31 -5.47
CA VAL A 405 4.52 15.17 -6.93
C VAL A 405 5.81 15.67 -7.54
N LEU A 406 6.32 14.94 -8.53
CA LEU A 406 7.56 15.31 -9.25
C LEU A 406 7.53 16.77 -9.70
N THR A 407 8.63 17.48 -9.43
CA THR A 407 8.93 18.78 -10.03
C THR A 407 10.04 18.69 -11.06
N ASP A 408 10.02 19.62 -12.04
CA ASP A 408 11.02 19.70 -13.09
C ASP A 408 12.12 20.71 -12.74
N PHE A 409 11.89 21.62 -11.81
CA PHE A 409 12.78 22.74 -11.51
C PHE A 409 13.36 22.73 -10.09
N TYR A 410 12.51 22.56 -9.08
CA TYR A 410 12.96 22.54 -7.70
C TYR A 410 13.83 21.33 -7.39
N ARG A 411 14.98 21.56 -6.84
CA ARG A 411 15.88 20.51 -6.38
C ARG A 411 16.67 21.04 -5.22
N ASP A 412 16.28 20.61 -4.05
CA ASP A 412 17.00 20.91 -2.85
C ASP A 412 17.46 19.59 -2.21
N TYR A 413 18.75 19.45 -2.02
CA TYR A 413 19.42 18.34 -1.39
C TYR A 413 18.95 16.97 -1.91
N HIS A 414 17.88 16.41 -1.35
CA HIS A 414 17.32 15.13 -1.74
C HIS A 414 15.93 15.23 -2.37
N ARG A 415 15.27 16.39 -2.23
CA ARG A 415 13.91 16.60 -2.70
C ARG A 415 13.87 17.08 -4.15
N ASN A 416 13.21 16.31 -4.99
CA ASN A 416 12.93 16.64 -6.39
C ASN A 416 11.43 16.56 -6.69
N TYR A 417 10.61 16.90 -5.70
CA TYR A 417 9.15 16.88 -5.79
C TYR A 417 8.57 18.02 -4.97
N ASN A 418 7.35 18.41 -5.33
CA ASN A 418 6.58 19.42 -4.62
C ASN A 418 5.60 18.75 -3.66
N TRP A 419 5.47 19.28 -2.45
CA TRP A 419 4.39 18.97 -1.55
C TRP A 419 3.11 19.70 -1.99
N GLY A 420 1.96 19.09 -1.75
CA GLY A 420 0.68 19.71 -2.05
C GLY A 420 -0.51 18.93 -1.52
N SER A 421 -1.67 19.44 -1.79
CA SER A 421 -2.96 18.79 -1.52
C SER A 421 -3.90 18.98 -2.71
N GLY A 422 -5.02 18.25 -2.74
CA GLY A 422 -5.93 18.35 -3.86
C GLY A 422 -7.01 17.27 -3.85
N TYR A 423 -7.24 16.64 -4.98
CA TYR A 423 -8.24 15.58 -5.09
C TYR A 423 -7.82 14.48 -6.06
N SER A 424 -8.43 13.31 -5.92
CA SER A 424 -8.32 12.23 -6.89
C SER A 424 -9.69 11.65 -7.27
N ILE A 425 -9.77 11.16 -8.51
CA ILE A 425 -10.90 10.39 -9.01
C ILE A 425 -10.36 9.04 -9.47
N LYS A 426 -10.92 7.98 -8.93
CA LYS A 426 -10.53 6.61 -9.28
C LYS A 426 -11.72 5.82 -9.74
N ALA A 427 -11.58 5.10 -10.83
CA ALA A 427 -12.59 4.20 -11.35
C ALA A 427 -11.97 2.91 -11.83
N GLY A 428 -12.61 1.80 -11.59
CA GLY A 428 -12.19 0.49 -12.07
C GLY A 428 -13.38 -0.34 -12.50
N LEU A 429 -13.17 -1.16 -13.52
CA LEU A 429 -14.13 -2.14 -14.03
C LEU A 429 -13.39 -3.44 -14.30
N ASN A 430 -13.91 -4.53 -13.79
CA ASN A 430 -13.49 -5.87 -14.11
C ASN A 430 -14.66 -6.62 -14.75
N TRP A 431 -14.44 -7.12 -15.95
CA TRP A 431 -15.39 -7.94 -16.68
C TRP A 431 -14.88 -9.38 -16.75
N ALA A 432 -15.61 -10.32 -16.13
CA ALA A 432 -15.23 -11.72 -16.11
C ALA A 432 -16.22 -12.58 -16.90
N LEU A 433 -15.66 -13.52 -17.65
CA LEU A 433 -16.37 -14.46 -18.52
C LEU A 433 -16.11 -15.90 -18.09
N SER A 434 -17.13 -16.75 -18.22
CA SER A 434 -17.03 -18.22 -18.08
C SER A 434 -16.36 -18.66 -16.78
N ASN A 435 -16.81 -18.14 -15.62
CA ASN A 435 -16.21 -18.43 -14.32
C ASN A 435 -14.71 -18.10 -14.29
N ASP A 436 -14.37 -16.87 -14.63
CA ASP A 436 -12.99 -16.32 -14.63
C ASP A 436 -12.00 -17.02 -15.58
N ARG A 437 -12.50 -17.72 -16.63
CA ARG A 437 -11.60 -18.22 -17.67
C ARG A 437 -10.93 -17.09 -18.45
N LEU A 438 -11.66 -16.02 -18.63
CA LEU A 438 -11.18 -14.78 -19.23
C LEU A 438 -11.71 -13.62 -18.40
N SER A 439 -10.84 -12.69 -18.01
CA SER A 439 -11.26 -11.42 -17.45
C SER A 439 -10.50 -10.25 -18.07
N VAL A 440 -11.20 -9.14 -18.18
CA VAL A 440 -10.65 -7.87 -18.66
C VAL A 440 -10.82 -6.85 -17.55
N ARG A 441 -9.73 -6.25 -17.13
CA ARG A 441 -9.71 -5.15 -16.16
C ARG A 441 -9.37 -3.85 -16.85
N LEU A 442 -10.08 -2.81 -16.51
CA LEU A 442 -9.79 -1.43 -16.89
C LEU A 442 -9.84 -0.58 -15.64
N ALA A 443 -8.81 0.19 -15.36
CA ALA A 443 -8.77 1.11 -14.23
C ALA A 443 -8.19 2.45 -14.65
N ASN A 444 -8.72 3.53 -14.11
CA ASN A 444 -8.20 4.87 -14.32
C ASN A 444 -8.12 5.60 -12.99
N GLN A 445 -7.01 6.28 -12.76
CA GLN A 445 -6.75 7.09 -11.59
C GLN A 445 -6.27 8.46 -12.04
N TYR A 446 -7.01 9.47 -11.67
CA TYR A 446 -6.69 10.86 -11.96
C TYR A 446 -6.48 11.63 -10.67
N TYR A 447 -5.41 12.40 -10.60
CA TYR A 447 -5.05 13.24 -9.47
C TYR A 447 -4.85 14.67 -9.93
N LYS A 448 -5.31 15.63 -9.13
CA LYS A 448 -5.05 17.04 -9.28
C LYS A 448 -4.50 17.57 -7.97
N ILE A 449 -3.24 17.99 -7.98
CA ILE A 449 -2.51 18.43 -6.79
C ILE A 449 -2.07 19.88 -6.98
N TYR A 450 -2.19 20.65 -5.92
CA TYR A 450 -1.86 22.06 -5.85
C TYR A 450 -0.77 22.27 -4.81
N THR A 451 0.30 22.95 -5.20
CA THR A 451 1.33 23.44 -4.30
C THR A 451 0.94 24.85 -3.86
N TRP A 452 0.60 25.02 -2.58
CA TRP A 452 0.03 26.26 -2.05
C TRP A 452 1.11 27.26 -1.60
N ASN A 453 2.19 26.77 -0.95
CA ASN A 453 3.30 27.56 -0.47
C ASN A 453 4.54 27.22 -1.31
N GLY A 454 4.60 27.79 -2.50
CA GLY A 454 5.74 27.60 -3.40
C GLY A 454 6.71 28.76 -3.40
N TYR A 455 7.88 28.54 -4.01
CA TYR A 455 8.86 29.61 -4.23
C TYR A 455 8.27 30.75 -5.03
N ASP A 456 8.73 31.97 -4.66
CA ASP A 456 8.62 33.11 -5.56
C ASP A 456 9.48 32.84 -6.82
N ALA A 457 8.99 33.23 -7.99
CA ALA A 457 9.70 33.11 -9.27
C ALA A 457 11.05 33.84 -9.30
N ASN A 458 11.22 34.83 -8.45
CA ASN A 458 12.42 35.64 -8.31
C ASN A 458 13.25 35.29 -7.06
N TYR A 459 13.03 34.09 -6.50
CA TYR A 459 13.77 33.65 -5.33
C TYR A 459 15.28 33.66 -5.63
N ASP A 460 16.03 34.39 -4.81
CA ASP A 460 17.48 34.48 -4.93
C ASP A 460 18.16 33.34 -4.16
N TRP A 461 18.51 32.28 -4.84
CA TRP A 461 19.17 31.11 -4.29
C TRP A 461 20.53 31.40 -3.65
N SER A 462 21.17 32.54 -4.00
CA SER A 462 22.44 32.94 -3.38
C SER A 462 22.30 33.36 -1.91
N LEU A 463 21.05 33.66 -1.49
CA LEU A 463 20.71 34.04 -0.12
C LEU A 463 20.41 32.84 0.77
N THR A 464 20.27 31.64 0.17
CA THR A 464 20.02 30.41 0.94
C THR A 464 21.31 29.98 1.59
N PRO A 465 21.38 29.88 2.94
CA PRO A 465 22.55 29.36 3.62
C PRO A 465 22.86 27.94 3.12
N GLU A 466 24.12 27.68 2.80
CA GLU A 466 24.57 26.36 2.39
C GLU A 466 24.09 25.30 3.42
N GLY A 467 23.34 24.28 2.99
CA GLY A 467 22.86 23.17 3.83
C GLY A 467 21.64 23.47 4.69
N LYS A 468 20.89 24.54 4.43
CA LYS A 468 19.57 24.74 5.07
C LYS A 468 18.48 24.72 4.00
N PRO A 469 17.53 23.75 4.08
CA PRO A 469 16.38 23.75 3.20
C PRO A 469 15.54 25.01 3.42
N VAL A 470 14.87 25.45 2.37
CA VAL A 470 13.91 26.56 2.49
C VAL A 470 12.55 25.96 2.87
N ASP A 471 11.93 26.52 3.92
CA ASP A 471 10.62 26.06 4.40
C ASP A 471 9.50 26.41 3.40
N VAL A 472 9.46 25.65 2.30
CA VAL A 472 8.42 25.75 1.27
C VAL A 472 8.02 24.37 0.76
N GLN A 473 6.83 24.29 0.21
CA GLN A 473 6.32 23.07 -0.43
C GLN A 473 7.03 22.71 -1.74
N GLY A 474 7.77 23.63 -2.35
CA GLY A 474 8.50 23.48 -3.60
C GLY A 474 8.11 24.54 -4.63
N ASP A 475 8.12 24.22 -5.92
CA ASP A 475 7.69 25.15 -6.97
C ASP A 475 6.19 25.36 -6.91
N ALA A 476 5.74 26.60 -6.94
CA ALA A 476 4.32 26.94 -7.06
C ALA A 476 3.77 26.32 -8.35
N SER A 477 2.90 25.31 -8.21
CA SER A 477 2.45 24.52 -9.37
C SER A 477 1.10 23.87 -9.18
N HIS A 478 0.49 23.52 -10.33
CA HIS A 478 -0.71 22.70 -10.41
C HIS A 478 -0.41 21.45 -11.24
N THR A 479 -0.29 20.30 -10.59
CA THR A 479 0.03 19.04 -11.26
C THR A 479 -1.23 18.20 -11.47
N SER A 480 -1.39 17.70 -12.69
CA SER A 480 -2.32 16.62 -13.01
C SER A 480 -1.52 15.36 -13.32
N PHE A 481 -1.87 14.27 -12.67
CA PHE A 481 -1.31 12.95 -12.93
C PHE A 481 -2.44 11.98 -13.27
N ASN A 482 -2.25 11.18 -14.31
CA ASN A 482 -3.21 10.17 -14.71
C ASN A 482 -2.51 8.84 -14.95
N HIS A 483 -3.06 7.78 -14.38
CA HIS A 483 -2.68 6.40 -14.65
C HIS A 483 -3.89 5.65 -15.19
N LEU A 484 -3.77 5.13 -16.40
CA LEU A 484 -4.75 4.25 -17.04
C LEU A 484 -4.12 2.87 -17.19
N GLU A 485 -4.78 1.87 -16.64
CA GLU A 485 -4.38 0.46 -16.71
C GLU A 485 -5.44 -0.33 -17.47
N SER A 486 -4.99 -1.22 -18.35
CA SER A 486 -5.85 -2.23 -18.99
C SER A 486 -5.13 -3.57 -18.97
N SER A 487 -5.78 -4.61 -18.48
CA SER A 487 -5.22 -5.97 -18.48
C SER A 487 -6.24 -7.04 -18.85
N VAL A 488 -5.72 -8.11 -19.43
CA VAL A 488 -6.49 -9.31 -19.82
C VAL A 488 -5.84 -10.49 -19.12
N ASN A 489 -6.67 -11.24 -18.36
CA ASN A 489 -6.27 -12.46 -17.69
C ASN A 489 -6.92 -13.65 -18.38
N CYS A 490 -6.13 -14.59 -18.85
CA CYS A 490 -6.57 -15.82 -19.48
C CYS A 490 -6.13 -17.02 -18.64
N ARG A 491 -7.08 -17.82 -18.15
CA ARG A 491 -6.78 -19.00 -17.35
C ARG A 491 -6.16 -20.10 -18.19
N LEU A 492 -4.91 -20.45 -17.88
CA LEU A 492 -4.18 -21.56 -18.51
C LEU A 492 -4.54 -22.89 -17.84
N TRP A 493 -4.52 -22.90 -16.50
CA TRP A 493 -4.85 -24.09 -15.71
C TRP A 493 -5.34 -23.67 -14.33
N LYS A 494 -6.24 -24.42 -13.71
CA LYS A 494 -6.77 -24.23 -12.32
C LYS A 494 -6.59 -22.79 -11.77
N HIS A 495 -5.46 -22.56 -11.11
CA HIS A 495 -5.08 -21.31 -10.46
C HIS A 495 -4.05 -20.49 -11.25
N LEU A 496 -3.60 -20.98 -12.41
CA LEU A 496 -2.57 -20.34 -13.23
C LEU A 496 -3.20 -19.60 -14.41
N TYR A 497 -2.83 -18.33 -14.56
CA TYR A 497 -3.30 -17.42 -15.60
C TYR A 497 -2.12 -16.81 -16.35
N LEU A 498 -2.37 -16.47 -17.60
CA LEU A 498 -1.54 -15.55 -18.38
C LEU A 498 -2.19 -14.16 -18.30
N THR A 499 -1.43 -13.18 -17.81
CA THR A 499 -1.85 -11.79 -17.68
C THR A 499 -1.04 -10.94 -18.64
N GLY A 500 -1.73 -10.27 -19.56
CA GLY A 500 -1.13 -9.27 -20.42
C GLY A 500 -1.78 -7.92 -20.21
N GLY A 501 -1.00 -6.84 -20.15
CA GLY A 501 -1.59 -5.53 -19.89
C GLY A 501 -0.76 -4.37 -20.38
N ILE A 502 -1.39 -3.20 -20.32
CA ILE A 502 -0.86 -1.91 -20.75
C ILE A 502 -1.12 -0.91 -19.63
N ASP A 503 -0.08 -0.18 -19.26
CA ASP A 503 -0.11 0.98 -18.38
C ASP A 503 0.17 2.25 -19.18
N TYR A 504 -0.64 3.26 -19.01
CA TYR A 504 -0.40 4.59 -19.56
C TYR A 504 -0.34 5.60 -18.42
N TYR A 505 0.83 6.22 -18.29
CA TYR A 505 1.06 7.29 -17.33
C TYR A 505 1.17 8.63 -18.06
N SER A 506 0.51 9.66 -17.53
CA SER A 506 0.70 11.02 -18.02
C SER A 506 0.74 12.02 -16.87
N ARG A 507 1.73 12.89 -16.90
CA ARG A 507 1.87 14.02 -15.98
C ARG A 507 1.83 15.32 -16.76
N ARG A 508 1.10 16.30 -16.23
CA ARG A 508 1.09 17.68 -16.71
C ARG A 508 1.20 18.61 -15.51
N THR A 509 2.32 19.33 -15.42
CA THR A 509 2.56 20.32 -14.37
C THR A 509 2.60 21.71 -14.99
N GLU A 510 1.78 22.60 -14.49
CA GLU A 510 1.75 24.02 -14.82
C GLU A 510 2.36 24.80 -13.65
N TYR A 511 3.48 25.46 -13.89
CA TYR A 511 4.20 26.23 -12.89
C TYR A 511 3.63 27.66 -12.90
N THR A 512 3.11 28.08 -11.75
CA THR A 512 2.59 29.43 -11.55
C THR A 512 3.70 30.32 -11.02
N ASN A 513 3.63 31.61 -11.30
CA ASN A 513 4.61 32.61 -10.81
C ASN A 513 6.08 32.34 -11.20
N MET A 514 6.32 31.58 -12.26
CA MET A 514 7.66 31.25 -12.74
C MET A 514 7.83 31.69 -14.18
N SER A 515 9.04 32.17 -14.52
CA SER A 515 9.46 32.43 -15.90
C SER A 515 10.79 31.75 -16.15
N ILE A 516 10.87 30.99 -17.23
CA ILE A 516 12.09 30.28 -17.63
C ILE A 516 12.56 30.74 -19.00
N LYS A 517 13.85 30.75 -19.21
CA LYS A 517 14.45 31.04 -20.50
C LYS A 517 14.64 29.73 -21.28
N MET A 518 13.88 29.55 -22.35
CA MET A 518 14.00 28.44 -23.30
C MET A 518 14.63 28.93 -24.59
N GLY A 519 15.93 28.68 -24.77
CA GLY A 519 16.69 29.26 -25.88
C GLY A 519 16.70 30.80 -25.78
N ASN A 520 16.15 31.48 -26.80
CA ASN A 520 16.03 32.94 -26.85
C ASN A 520 14.68 33.47 -26.35
N THR A 521 13.76 32.63 -25.91
CA THR A 521 12.42 33.01 -25.51
C THR A 521 12.24 32.87 -24.02
N ILE A 522 11.61 33.87 -23.39
CA ILE A 522 11.16 33.81 -21.98
C ILE A 522 9.73 33.25 -22.00
N VAL A 523 9.54 32.13 -21.32
CA VAL A 523 8.23 31.48 -21.15
C VAL A 523 7.76 31.73 -19.72
N SER A 524 6.66 32.47 -19.59
CA SER A 524 5.99 32.66 -18.31
C SER A 524 5.02 31.50 -18.06
N SER A 525 4.94 31.04 -16.81
CA SER A 525 4.09 29.92 -16.39
C SER A 525 4.30 28.67 -17.26
N PRO A 526 5.51 28.09 -17.31
CA PRO A 526 5.83 26.96 -18.17
C PRO A 526 4.97 25.74 -17.82
N ILE A 527 4.59 24.99 -18.87
CA ILE A 527 3.84 23.74 -18.72
C ILE A 527 4.76 22.58 -19.13
N MET A 528 5.06 21.72 -18.15
CA MET A 528 5.84 20.51 -18.41
C MET A 528 4.90 19.31 -18.54
N ARG A 529 5.23 18.43 -19.48
CA ARG A 529 4.45 17.22 -19.76
C ARG A 529 5.37 16.04 -19.90
N SER A 530 4.89 14.88 -19.48
CA SER A 530 5.53 13.60 -19.72
C SER A 530 4.49 12.50 -19.89
N LYS A 531 4.81 11.52 -20.71
CA LYS A 531 3.95 10.36 -20.97
C LYS A 531 4.80 9.12 -21.07
N GLN A 532 4.37 8.04 -20.43
CA GLN A 532 5.01 6.75 -20.48
C GLN A 532 3.98 5.65 -20.76
N LEU A 533 4.35 4.71 -21.63
CA LEU A 533 3.65 3.43 -21.81
C LEU A 533 4.44 2.31 -21.15
N GLY A 534 3.73 1.44 -20.44
CA GLY A 534 4.23 0.17 -19.97
C GLY A 534 3.46 -0.96 -20.64
N PHE A 535 4.15 -2.02 -21.05
CA PHE A 535 3.54 -3.27 -21.51
C PHE A 535 4.07 -4.37 -20.62
N HIS A 536 3.18 -5.19 -20.06
CA HIS A 536 3.60 -6.32 -19.26
C HIS A 536 2.96 -7.63 -19.71
N LEU A 537 3.72 -8.72 -19.54
CA LEU A 537 3.25 -10.08 -19.74
C LEU A 537 3.75 -10.92 -18.58
N MET A 538 2.80 -11.48 -17.81
CA MET A 538 3.09 -12.16 -16.55
C MET A 538 2.35 -13.49 -16.46
N LEU A 539 2.92 -14.43 -15.72
CA LEU A 539 2.20 -15.59 -15.19
C LEU A 539 1.65 -15.20 -13.82
N THR A 540 0.33 -15.34 -13.64
CA THR A 540 -0.38 -15.00 -12.42
C THR A 540 -0.92 -16.26 -11.76
N TYR A 541 -0.59 -16.47 -10.49
CA TYR A 541 -1.15 -17.54 -9.68
C TYR A 541 -2.18 -16.95 -8.71
N LYS A 542 -3.43 -17.45 -8.78
CA LYS A 542 -4.54 -17.03 -7.91
C LYS A 542 -4.76 -18.07 -6.81
N LEU A 543 -4.72 -17.60 -5.54
CA LEU A 543 -4.96 -18.40 -4.34
C LEU A 543 -6.41 -18.26 -3.88
#